data_1cb4c39583ec848169757101feefd64d
#
_entry.id   1cb4c39583ec848169757101feefd64d
#
_cell.length_a   1.000
_cell.length_b   1.000
_cell.length_c   1.000
_cell.angle_alpha   90.00
_cell.angle_beta   90.00
_cell.angle_gamma   90.00
#
_symmetry.space_group_name_H-M   'P 1'
#
loop_
_entity.id
_entity.type
_entity.pdbx_description
1 polymer ?
#
loop_
_entity_poly.entity_id
_entity_poly.type
_entity_poly.pdbx_seq_one_letter_code
_entity_poly.pdbx_strand_id
1 'polypeptide(L)'
;MSGRHDVGPRSASVRRVLELSRQAFAEIVGLALDEYPLEACGLISGPMASDGGAGDRGRRFYPCRNVAESARVYTIDPHDHLRAENDAEDRGWEINGVVHSHTHSEP
;
A
#
# COMPACT_ATOMS: atom_id res chain seq x y z
N MET A 1 0.04 -20.03 24.06
CA MET A 1 -0.19 -20.12 23.77
C MET A 1 -0.45 -19.96 23.51
N SER A 2 -0.24 -20.12 23.36
CA SER A 2 -0.53 -20.10 22.89
C SER A 2 -0.71 -19.93 22.44
N GLY A 3 -0.76 -20.05 22.03
CA GLY A 3 -0.98 -20.09 21.34
C GLY A 3 -0.87 -19.92 20.74
N ARG A 4 -0.81 -20.12 20.63
CA ARG A 4 -0.83 -20.13 19.96
C ARG A 4 -0.74 -20.25 19.41
N HIS A 5 -0.64 -20.48 19.21
CA HIS A 5 -0.77 -20.59 18.47
C HIS A 5 -0.84 -20.75 17.85
N ASP A 6 -0.84 -20.98 17.57
CA ASP A 6 -1.08 -21.12 16.73
C ASP A 6 -1.04 -21.14 16.11
N VAL A 7 -1.11 -21.49 15.81
CA VAL A 7 -1.10 -21.50 15.12
C VAL A 7 -0.97 -21.48 14.36
N GLY A 8 -0.96 -21.73 13.85
CA GLY A 8 -0.79 -21.76 13.09
C GLY A 8 -0.63 -21.55 12.29
N PRO A 9 -0.53 -21.82 11.74
CA PRO A 9 -0.29 -21.46 10.96
C PRO A 9 -0.60 -20.99 10.35
N ARG A 10 -0.79 -21.18 10.16
CA ARG A 10 -1.06 -20.57 9.80
C ARG A 10 -1.07 -19.81 9.30
N SER A 11 -0.82 -20.30 8.73
CA SER A 11 -0.74 -19.37 8.49
C SER A 11 -1.39 -18.44 8.87
N ALA A 12 -1.72 -18.75 9.48
CA ALA A 12 -2.35 -17.69 9.95
C ALA A 12 -1.57 -16.56 9.86
N SER A 13 -1.61 -16.07 8.93
CA SER A 13 -0.88 -14.95 8.77
C SER A 13 -1.47 -13.89 9.59
N VAL A 14 -0.68 -13.17 10.24
CA VAL A 14 -1.10 -11.98 10.90
C VAL A 14 -1.34 -10.94 9.82
N ARG A 15 -2.55 -10.43 9.80
CA ARG A 15 -2.86 -9.37 8.90
C ARG A 15 -2.58 -8.07 9.56
N ARG A 16 -1.87 -7.21 8.88
CA ARG A 16 -1.73 -5.85 9.33
C ARG A 16 -2.93 -5.06 8.85
N VAL A 17 -3.51 -4.29 9.74
CA VAL A 17 -4.60 -3.38 9.40
C VAL A 17 -4.00 -1.99 9.30
N LEU A 18 -4.18 -1.37 8.14
CA LEU A 18 -3.70 -0.02 7.92
C LEU A 18 -4.89 0.93 7.93
N GLU A 19 -4.85 1.91 8.81
CA GLU A 19 -5.90 2.90 8.94
C GLU A 19 -5.62 4.03 7.97
N LEU A 20 -6.43 4.17 6.96
CA LEU A 20 -6.22 5.20 5.95
C LEU A 20 -6.93 6.48 6.30
N SER A 21 -6.31 7.61 6.02
CA SER A 21 -7.00 8.87 6.09
C SER A 21 -8.08 8.90 5.02
N ARG A 22 -9.09 9.73 5.25
CA ARG A 22 -10.18 9.86 4.30
C ARG A 22 -9.67 10.33 2.94
N GLN A 23 -8.73 11.27 2.94
CA GLN A 23 -8.19 11.78 1.71
C GLN A 23 -7.39 10.72 0.96
N ALA A 24 -6.56 9.94 1.67
CA ALA A 24 -5.80 8.88 1.01
C ALA A 24 -6.73 7.87 0.37
N PHE A 25 -7.79 7.50 1.09
CA PHE A 25 -8.74 6.54 0.56
C PHE A 25 -9.42 7.07 -0.71
N ALA A 26 -9.83 8.34 -0.69
CA ALA A 26 -10.50 8.91 -1.85
C ALA A 26 -9.56 8.97 -3.06
N GLU A 27 -8.29 9.27 -2.83
CA GLU A 27 -7.32 9.32 -3.92
C GLU A 27 -7.07 7.94 -4.51
N ILE A 28 -7.04 6.91 -3.67
CA ILE A 28 -6.88 5.54 -4.13
C ILE A 28 -8.04 5.13 -5.02
N VAL A 29 -9.26 5.40 -4.58
CA VAL A 29 -10.43 5.04 -5.35
C VAL A 29 -10.45 5.79 -6.68
N GLY A 30 -10.11 7.08 -6.65
CA GLY A 30 -10.08 7.87 -7.87
C GLY A 30 -9.09 7.34 -8.88
N LEU A 31 -7.90 6.96 -8.40
CA LEU A 31 -6.88 6.44 -9.31
C LEU A 31 -7.32 5.10 -9.90
N ALA A 32 -7.91 4.23 -9.08
CA ALA A 32 -8.35 2.94 -9.57
C ALA A 32 -9.38 3.08 -10.68
N LEU A 33 -10.28 4.04 -10.55
CA LEU A 33 -11.28 4.28 -11.58
C LEU A 33 -10.66 4.87 -12.84
N ASP A 34 -9.70 5.78 -12.68
CA ASP A 34 -9.07 6.44 -13.82
C ASP A 34 -8.22 5.48 -14.64
N GLU A 35 -7.57 4.51 -13.98
CA GLU A 35 -6.66 3.62 -14.67
C GLU A 35 -7.34 2.39 -15.28
N TYR A 36 -8.57 2.13 -14.86
CA TYR A 36 -9.28 0.95 -15.36
C TYR A 36 -9.26 0.94 -16.89
N PRO A 37 -8.97 -0.17 -17.55
CA PRO A 37 -8.86 -1.55 -17.03
C PRO A 37 -7.46 -1.96 -16.59
N LEU A 38 -6.50 -1.07 -16.59
CA LEU A 38 -5.17 -1.40 -16.09
C LEU A 38 -5.19 -1.38 -14.58
N GLU A 39 -4.29 -2.13 -13.99
CA GLU A 39 -4.18 -2.12 -12.54
C GLU A 39 -3.47 -0.86 -12.10
N ALA A 40 -4.11 -0.11 -11.24
CA ALA A 40 -3.51 1.07 -10.63
C ALA A 40 -2.65 0.63 -9.46
N CYS A 41 -1.60 1.37 -9.19
CA CYS A 41 -0.76 1.06 -8.06
C CYS A 41 -0.26 2.34 -7.41
N GLY A 42 0.21 2.20 -6.18
CA GLY A 42 0.76 3.32 -5.46
C GLY A 42 1.28 2.90 -4.12
N LEU A 43 1.79 3.88 -3.41
CA LEU A 43 2.41 3.67 -2.10
C LEU A 43 1.70 4.55 -1.08
N ILE A 44 1.80 4.13 0.17
CA ILE A 44 1.20 4.87 1.27
C ILE A 44 2.29 5.12 2.29
N SER A 45 2.27 6.31 2.87
CA SER A 45 3.18 6.64 3.95
C SER A 45 2.43 7.14 5.17
N GLY A 46 3.06 7.05 6.30
CA GLY A 46 2.53 7.55 7.54
C GLY A 46 3.57 7.48 8.64
N PRO A 47 3.21 7.94 9.83
CA PRO A 47 4.17 7.97 10.94
C PRO A 47 4.57 6.57 11.34
N MET A 48 5.81 6.46 11.79
CA MET A 48 6.27 5.21 12.37
C MET A 48 5.56 4.98 13.70
N ALA A 49 5.50 3.71 14.09
CA ALA A 49 4.94 3.38 15.39
C ALA A 49 5.83 3.94 16.49
N SER A 50 5.27 4.09 17.69
CA SER A 50 6.00 4.70 18.79
C SER A 50 7.24 3.90 19.19
N ASP A 51 7.27 2.61 18.87
CA ASP A 51 8.42 1.77 19.16
C ASP A 51 9.46 1.77 18.03
N GLY A 52 9.25 2.60 17.00
CA GLY A 52 10.17 2.66 15.86
C GLY A 52 9.88 1.64 14.79
N GLY A 53 8.88 0.80 14.99
CA GLY A 53 8.51 -0.17 13.98
C GLY A 53 7.56 0.41 12.96
N ALA A 54 7.03 -0.45 12.10
CA ALA A 54 6.11 -0.03 11.07
C ALA A 54 4.82 0.49 11.68
N GLY A 55 4.39 1.66 11.24
CA GLY A 55 3.16 2.25 11.71
C GLY A 55 1.95 1.65 11.02
N ASP A 56 0.78 1.92 11.57
CA ASP A 56 -0.47 1.40 11.04
C ASP A 56 -1.39 2.49 10.52
N ARG A 57 -0.89 3.71 10.34
CA ARG A 57 -1.68 4.82 9.83
C ARG A 57 -1.17 5.27 8.49
N GLY A 58 -2.04 5.22 7.48
CA GLY A 58 -1.72 5.72 6.15
C GLY A 58 -2.28 7.10 5.98
N ARG A 59 -1.39 8.08 5.86
CA ARG A 59 -1.78 9.47 5.79
C ARG A 59 -1.67 10.05 4.41
N ARG A 60 -0.79 9.50 3.60
CA ARG A 60 -0.55 10.06 2.29
C ARG A 60 -0.44 8.95 1.27
N PHE A 61 -1.11 9.14 0.15
CA PHE A 61 -1.07 8.19 -0.95
C PHE A 61 -0.26 8.79 -2.09
N TYR A 62 0.62 7.98 -2.67
CA TYR A 62 1.43 8.37 -3.81
C TYR A 62 1.00 7.54 -5.00
N PRO A 63 0.25 8.16 -5.95
CA PRO A 63 -0.05 7.45 -7.18
C PRO A 63 1.24 7.16 -7.92
N CYS A 64 1.40 5.94 -8.38
CA CYS A 64 2.60 5.52 -9.07
C CYS A 64 2.23 4.99 -10.43
N ARG A 65 3.15 5.13 -11.37
CA ARG A 65 2.95 4.56 -12.69
C ARG A 65 3.12 3.06 -12.62
N ASN A 66 2.23 2.37 -13.31
CA ASN A 66 2.33 0.94 -13.48
C ASN A 66 3.10 0.71 -14.78
N VAL A 67 4.40 0.46 -14.67
CA VAL A 67 5.23 0.33 -15.85
C VAL A 67 5.05 -1.00 -16.55
N ALA A 68 4.36 -1.95 -15.92
CA ALA A 68 4.04 -3.19 -16.59
C ALA A 68 2.95 -3.01 -17.65
N GLU A 69 2.09 -2.00 -17.47
CA GLU A 69 1.01 -1.70 -18.41
C GLU A 69 0.20 -2.92 -18.75
N SER A 70 -0.13 -3.69 -17.73
CA SER A 70 -0.86 -4.93 -17.90
C SER A 70 -2.09 -4.90 -17.04
N ALA A 71 -3.17 -5.52 -17.51
CA ALA A 71 -4.38 -5.63 -16.70
C ALA A 71 -4.26 -6.70 -15.63
N ARG A 72 -3.19 -7.49 -15.64
CA ARG A 72 -3.05 -8.59 -14.69
C ARG A 72 -1.91 -8.41 -13.71
N VAL A 73 -0.98 -7.52 -14.03
CA VAL A 73 0.25 -7.37 -13.25
C VAL A 73 0.50 -5.89 -13.06
N TYR A 74 1.10 -5.55 -11.95
CA TYR A 74 1.55 -4.18 -11.77
C TYR A 74 3.02 -4.18 -11.39
N THR A 75 3.69 -3.12 -11.76
CA THR A 75 5.08 -2.88 -11.37
C THR A 75 5.25 -1.39 -11.15
N ILE A 76 5.62 -1.03 -9.95
CA ILE A 76 5.76 0.38 -9.61
C ILE A 76 6.99 0.96 -10.29
N ASP A 77 6.81 2.10 -10.93
CA ASP A 77 7.90 2.83 -11.54
C ASP A 77 8.96 3.16 -10.48
N PRO A 78 10.22 2.81 -10.70
CA PRO A 78 11.26 3.06 -9.70
C PRO A 78 11.44 4.55 -9.35
N HIS A 79 11.22 5.45 -10.30
CA HIS A 79 11.32 6.88 -10.00
C HIS A 79 10.20 7.33 -9.07
N ASP A 80 9.00 6.82 -9.29
CA ASP A 80 7.87 7.14 -8.42
C ASP A 80 8.10 6.57 -7.03
N HIS A 81 8.66 5.38 -6.94
CA HIS A 81 8.97 4.78 -5.66
C HIS A 81 9.97 5.64 -4.87
N LEU A 82 11.02 6.08 -5.54
CA LEU A 82 12.04 6.91 -4.89
C LEU A 82 11.45 8.24 -4.43
N ARG A 83 10.62 8.86 -5.26
CA ARG A 83 9.99 10.11 -4.86
C ARG A 83 9.12 9.95 -3.64
N ALA A 84 8.38 8.83 -3.59
CA ALA A 84 7.53 8.56 -2.44
C ALA A 84 8.36 8.38 -1.18
N GLU A 85 9.44 7.62 -1.27
CA GLU A 85 10.31 7.41 -0.12
C GLU A 85 10.93 8.71 0.36
N ASN A 86 11.37 9.55 -0.55
CA ASN A 86 11.96 10.83 -0.18
C ASN A 86 10.94 11.74 0.50
N ASP A 87 9.73 11.79 -0.02
CA ASP A 87 8.70 12.60 0.60
C ASP A 87 8.35 12.09 1.99
N ALA A 88 8.24 10.78 2.14
CA ALA A 88 7.95 10.21 3.44
C ALA A 88 9.05 10.55 4.44
N GLU A 89 10.29 10.41 4.01
CA GLU A 89 11.43 10.70 4.87
C GLU A 89 11.44 12.17 5.29
N ASP A 90 11.15 13.07 4.36
CA ASP A 90 11.09 14.51 4.68
C ASP A 90 10.04 14.82 5.72
N ARG A 91 9.00 14.02 5.81
CA ARG A 91 7.94 14.21 6.80
C ARG A 91 8.22 13.50 8.11
N GLY A 92 9.32 12.76 8.18
CA GLY A 92 9.60 11.92 9.35
C GLY A 92 8.73 10.68 9.37
N TRP A 93 8.25 10.26 8.24
CA TRP A 93 7.37 9.11 8.07
C TRP A 93 8.10 8.00 7.32
N GLU A 94 7.39 6.93 7.07
CA GLU A 94 7.90 5.79 6.30
C GLU A 94 6.83 5.33 5.33
N ILE A 95 7.26 4.61 4.30
CA ILE A 95 6.33 3.90 3.44
C ILE A 95 5.83 2.70 4.22
N ASN A 96 4.52 2.64 4.44
CA ASN A 96 3.94 1.58 5.25
C ASN A 96 2.84 0.81 4.53
N GLY A 97 2.64 1.06 3.25
CA GLY A 97 1.66 0.30 2.51
C GLY A 97 1.89 0.37 1.02
N VAL A 98 1.42 -0.67 0.34
CA VAL A 98 1.41 -0.75 -1.11
C VAL A 98 -0.02 -1.02 -1.51
N VAL A 99 -0.47 -0.32 -2.55
CA VAL A 99 -1.84 -0.46 -3.02
C VAL A 99 -1.80 -0.85 -4.49
N HIS A 100 -2.66 -1.78 -4.86
CA HIS A 100 -2.92 -1.99 -6.27
C HIS A 100 -4.37 -2.44 -6.42
N SER A 101 -4.95 -2.07 -7.56
CA SER A 101 -6.33 -2.47 -7.82
C SER A 101 -6.34 -3.79 -8.57
N HIS A 102 -7.38 -4.57 -8.34
CA HIS A 102 -7.59 -5.81 -9.08
C HIS A 102 -8.67 -5.55 -10.10
N THR A 103 -8.33 -5.67 -11.37
CA THR A 103 -9.27 -5.39 -12.43
C THR A 103 -9.87 -6.64 -13.03
N HIS A 104 -9.38 -7.83 -12.61
CA HIS A 104 -9.96 -9.09 -13.05
C HIS A 104 -10.50 -9.82 -11.86
N SER A 105 -11.71 -10.29 -12.03
CA SER A 105 -12.22 -11.15 -10.99
C SER A 105 -11.68 -12.46 -11.30
N GLU A 106 -11.03 -13.02 -10.89
CA GLU A 106 -10.58 -14.16 -11.19
C GLU A 106 -11.12 -15.09 -11.35
N PRO A 107 -11.46 -15.75 -11.77
CA PRO A 107 -11.40 -16.99 -11.33
C PRO A 107 -10.31 -17.57 -11.80
#